data_656debdb6244417735aff0c228fc1bde
#
_entry.id   656debdb6244417735aff0c228fc1bde
#
_cell.length_a   1.000
_cell.length_b   1.000
_cell.length_c   1.000
_cell.angle_alpha   90.00
_cell.angle_beta   90.00
_cell.angle_gamma   90.00
#
_symmetry.space_group_name_H-M   'P 1'
#
loop_
_entity.id
_entity.type
_entity.pdbx_description
1 polymer ?
#
loop_
_entity_poly.entity_id
_entity_poly.type
_entity_poly.pdbx_seq_one_letter_code
_entity_poly.pdbx_strand_id
1 'polypeptide(L)'
;SIEDIGLMRLIPGMTVIVPADANEARKATFALAEFQGPAYMRLARLATPVFGEDYPFEIGKANVLREGKDVAVFACGLMVNEALEAAKLLSAEGIEISVINVHTIKPIDAACVTEYAQKCGNVVTVEEHSVIGGLGDAVADVLMGKVCCKFRKIGVNDQFGQSGKAADVL
;
A
#
# COMPACT_ATOMS: atom_id res chain seq x y z
N SER A 1 2.31 -16.13 -0.89
CA SER A 1 2.45 -15.72 -2.29
C SER A 1 2.96 -14.30 -2.34
N ILE A 2 3.80 -13.99 -3.30
CA ILE A 2 4.34 -12.64 -3.58
C ILE A 2 3.95 -12.16 -4.98
N GLU A 3 3.02 -12.84 -5.65
CA GLU A 3 2.53 -12.56 -7.01
C GLU A 3 1.00 -12.34 -7.06
N ASP A 4 0.32 -12.65 -5.98
CA ASP A 4 -1.13 -12.74 -5.88
C ASP A 4 -1.86 -11.42 -6.15
N ILE A 5 -1.34 -10.29 -5.66
CA ILE A 5 -1.91 -8.96 -5.93
C ILE A 5 -1.91 -8.69 -7.44
N GLY A 6 -0.79 -8.95 -8.11
CA GLY A 6 -0.67 -8.76 -9.55
C GLY A 6 -1.67 -9.62 -10.32
N LEU A 7 -1.74 -10.90 -10.01
CA LEU A 7 -2.66 -11.83 -10.64
C LEU A 7 -4.13 -11.41 -10.46
N MET A 8 -4.51 -11.00 -9.25
CA MET A 8 -5.88 -10.57 -8.97
C MET A 8 -6.23 -9.23 -9.61
N ARG A 9 -5.26 -8.32 -9.73
CA ARG A 9 -5.46 -7.05 -10.44
C ARG A 9 -5.81 -7.24 -11.92
N LEU A 10 -5.29 -8.29 -12.57
CA LEU A 10 -5.56 -8.57 -13.99
C LEU A 10 -7.00 -9.02 -14.25
N ILE A 11 -7.69 -9.58 -13.26
CA ILE A 11 -9.04 -10.11 -13.44
C ILE A 11 -10.03 -8.95 -13.60
N PRO A 12 -10.82 -8.89 -14.70
CA PRO A 12 -11.83 -7.85 -14.90
C PRO A 12 -12.84 -7.80 -13.75
N GLY A 13 -13.15 -6.59 -13.26
CA GLY A 13 -14.13 -6.36 -12.19
C GLY A 13 -13.68 -6.80 -10.79
N MET A 14 -12.53 -7.45 -10.63
CA MET A 14 -12.01 -7.85 -9.32
C MET A 14 -11.64 -6.63 -8.47
N THR A 15 -12.15 -6.57 -7.25
CA THR A 15 -11.68 -5.64 -6.21
C THR A 15 -10.54 -6.30 -5.44
N VAL A 16 -9.45 -5.56 -5.20
CA VAL A 16 -8.26 -6.09 -4.51
C VAL A 16 -7.96 -5.26 -3.26
N ILE A 17 -8.01 -5.89 -2.10
CA ILE A 17 -7.86 -5.26 -0.79
C ILE A 17 -6.71 -5.94 -0.03
N VAL A 18 -5.83 -5.13 0.57
CA VAL A 18 -4.66 -5.57 1.35
C VAL A 18 -4.62 -4.78 2.65
N PRO A 19 -5.38 -5.20 3.69
CA PRO A 19 -5.46 -4.48 4.96
C PRO A 19 -4.11 -4.42 5.67
N ALA A 20 -3.83 -3.30 6.33
CA ALA A 20 -2.58 -3.07 7.04
C ALA A 20 -2.54 -3.71 8.44
N ASP A 21 -3.70 -3.82 9.09
CA ASP A 21 -3.82 -4.35 10.45
C ASP A 21 -5.14 -5.11 10.68
N ALA A 22 -5.31 -5.61 11.91
CA ALA A 22 -6.49 -6.39 12.29
C ALA A 22 -7.79 -5.55 12.30
N ASN A 23 -7.73 -4.27 12.68
CA ASN A 23 -8.90 -3.39 12.66
C ASN A 23 -9.36 -3.12 11.23
N GLU A 24 -8.43 -2.84 10.34
CA GLU A 24 -8.71 -2.62 8.93
C GLU A 24 -9.22 -3.90 8.26
N ALA A 25 -8.62 -5.06 8.57
CA ALA A 25 -9.09 -6.36 8.09
C ALA A 25 -10.54 -6.64 8.53
N ARG A 26 -10.89 -6.32 9.79
CA ARG A 26 -12.25 -6.44 10.31
C ARG A 26 -13.21 -5.52 9.55
N LYS A 27 -12.87 -4.24 9.39
CA LYS A 27 -13.69 -3.27 8.65
C LYS A 27 -13.87 -3.68 7.19
N ALA A 28 -12.79 -4.13 6.54
CA ALA A 28 -12.81 -4.65 5.17
C ALA A 28 -13.74 -5.88 5.04
N THR A 29 -13.72 -6.79 6.01
CA THR A 29 -14.61 -7.96 6.01
C THR A 29 -16.08 -7.56 6.03
N PHE A 30 -16.47 -6.60 6.88
CA PHE A 30 -17.86 -6.11 6.90
C PHE A 30 -18.23 -5.39 5.61
N ALA A 31 -17.34 -4.54 5.09
CA ALA A 31 -17.58 -3.86 3.82
C ALA A 31 -17.75 -4.85 2.65
N LEU A 32 -16.95 -5.92 2.64
CA LEU A 32 -17.05 -6.96 1.61
C LEU A 32 -18.30 -7.83 1.75
N ALA A 33 -18.85 -7.99 2.95
CA ALA A 33 -20.12 -8.72 3.15
C ALA A 33 -21.31 -8.02 2.47
N GLU A 34 -21.24 -6.72 2.27
CA GLU A 34 -22.26 -5.90 1.61
C GLU A 34 -21.89 -5.58 0.14
N PHE A 35 -20.65 -5.87 -0.25
CA PHE A 35 -20.13 -5.54 -1.57
C PHE A 35 -20.71 -6.44 -2.66
N GLN A 36 -21.10 -5.85 -3.78
CA GLN A 36 -21.60 -6.57 -4.94
C GLN A 36 -20.50 -6.69 -6.00
N GLY A 37 -19.94 -7.87 -6.15
CA GLY A 37 -18.90 -8.16 -7.14
C GLY A 37 -17.81 -9.10 -6.62
N PRO A 38 -16.89 -9.53 -7.49
CA PRO A 38 -15.77 -10.34 -7.07
C PRO A 38 -14.76 -9.49 -6.29
N ALA A 39 -14.28 -10.02 -5.17
CA ALA A 39 -13.29 -9.36 -4.34
C ALA A 39 -12.22 -10.34 -3.86
N TYR A 40 -11.00 -9.88 -3.81
CA TYR A 40 -9.86 -10.57 -3.23
C TYR A 40 -9.31 -9.76 -2.05
N MET A 41 -9.29 -10.36 -0.87
CA MET A 41 -8.69 -9.76 0.32
C MET A 41 -7.47 -10.56 0.74
N ARG A 42 -6.29 -9.92 0.69
CA ARG A 42 -5.03 -10.50 1.11
C ARG A 42 -4.76 -10.20 2.58
N LEU A 43 -4.68 -11.23 3.40
CA LEU A 43 -4.34 -11.10 4.81
C LEU A 43 -2.89 -11.51 5.07
N ALA A 44 -2.19 -10.75 5.90
CA ALA A 44 -0.85 -11.10 6.36
C ALA A 44 -0.92 -12.22 7.41
N ARG A 45 0.09 -13.09 7.43
CA ARG A 45 0.24 -14.11 8.47
C ARG A 45 0.89 -13.56 9.75
N LEU A 46 1.73 -12.53 9.60
CA LEU A 46 2.38 -11.86 10.70
C LEU A 46 1.41 -10.92 11.41
N ALA A 47 1.50 -10.89 12.74
CA ALA A 47 0.82 -9.85 13.51
C ALA A 47 1.51 -8.50 13.26
N THR A 48 0.70 -7.50 12.93
CA THR A 48 1.13 -6.11 12.79
C THR A 48 0.62 -5.30 13.99
N PRO A 49 1.28 -4.21 14.37
CA PRO A 49 0.70 -3.25 15.28
C PRO A 49 -0.65 -2.78 14.76
N VAL A 50 -1.60 -2.60 15.67
CA VAL A 50 -2.93 -2.11 15.33
C VAL A 50 -2.90 -0.59 15.32
N PHE A 51 -3.18 0.02 14.19
CA PHE A 51 -3.42 1.46 14.08
C PHE A 51 -4.77 1.80 14.72
N GLY A 52 -4.96 3.04 15.19
CA GLY A 52 -6.14 3.41 15.96
C GLY A 52 -7.48 3.03 15.29
N GLU A 53 -8.53 2.83 16.10
CA GLU A 53 -9.86 2.45 15.61
C GLU A 53 -10.52 3.54 14.73
N ASP A 54 -10.00 4.76 14.79
CA ASP A 54 -10.62 5.96 14.21
C ASP A 54 -10.40 6.11 12.69
N TYR A 55 -9.49 5.31 12.08
CA TYR A 55 -9.30 5.39 10.63
C TYR A 55 -10.48 4.78 9.90
N PRO A 56 -11.13 5.55 9.00
CA PRO A 56 -12.23 5.04 8.20
C PRO A 56 -11.75 3.96 7.23
N PHE A 57 -12.64 3.04 6.88
CA PHE A 57 -12.42 2.10 5.78
C PHE A 57 -13.52 2.30 4.74
N GLU A 58 -13.11 2.65 3.54
CA GLU A 58 -13.97 2.76 2.38
C GLU A 58 -13.27 2.15 1.17
N ILE A 59 -13.90 1.19 0.50
CA ILE A 59 -13.33 0.54 -0.69
C ILE A 59 -13.01 1.60 -1.75
N GLY A 60 -11.76 1.61 -2.23
CA GLY A 60 -11.31 2.57 -3.24
C GLY A 60 -10.78 3.89 -2.69
N LYS A 61 -10.68 4.03 -1.37
CA LYS A 61 -10.03 5.15 -0.70
C LYS A 61 -8.70 4.74 -0.08
N ALA A 62 -7.83 5.72 0.16
CA ALA A 62 -6.58 5.55 0.88
C ALA A 62 -6.61 6.36 2.18
N ASN A 63 -5.85 5.92 3.17
CA ASN A 63 -5.75 6.61 4.46
C ASN A 63 -4.37 7.25 4.59
N VAL A 64 -4.33 8.56 4.81
CA VAL A 64 -3.10 9.28 5.14
C VAL A 64 -2.82 9.12 6.62
N LEU A 65 -1.79 8.35 6.95
CA LEU A 65 -1.43 8.03 8.33
C LEU A 65 -0.41 9.03 8.89
N ARG A 66 0.37 9.63 8.02
CA ARG A 66 1.33 10.67 8.37
C ARG A 66 1.45 11.69 7.25
N GLU A 67 1.47 12.96 7.63
CA GLU A 67 1.76 14.06 6.73
C GLU A 67 3.26 14.34 6.66
N GLY A 68 3.74 14.65 5.48
CA GLY A 68 5.11 15.07 5.18
C GLY A 68 5.16 15.84 3.86
N LYS A 69 6.34 16.27 3.46
CA LYS A 69 6.51 17.13 2.27
C LYS A 69 7.60 16.64 1.32
N ASP A 70 8.53 15.82 1.79
CA ASP A 70 9.75 15.50 1.04
C ASP A 70 9.58 14.26 0.14
N VAL A 71 8.83 13.24 0.63
CA VAL A 71 8.54 12.01 -0.12
C VAL A 71 7.13 11.54 0.19
N ALA A 72 6.36 11.12 -0.80
CA ALA A 72 5.12 10.38 -0.65
C ALA A 72 5.42 8.87 -0.67
N VAL A 73 5.15 8.18 0.44
CA VAL A 73 5.30 6.73 0.55
C VAL A 73 3.93 6.09 0.54
N PHE A 74 3.62 5.36 -0.53
CA PHE A 74 2.41 4.56 -0.67
C PHE A 74 2.72 3.12 -0.27
N ALA A 75 2.07 2.63 0.77
CA ALA A 75 2.29 1.28 1.30
C ALA A 75 0.98 0.52 1.42
N CYS A 76 1.03 -0.81 1.44
CA CYS A 76 -0.13 -1.67 1.70
C CYS A 76 0.25 -2.83 2.61
N GLY A 77 -0.76 -3.38 3.29
CA GLY A 77 -0.58 -4.52 4.18
C GLY A 77 0.44 -4.25 5.29
N LEU A 78 1.20 -5.25 5.66
CA LEU A 78 2.18 -5.15 6.74
C LEU A 78 3.26 -4.08 6.49
N MET A 79 3.55 -3.74 5.24
CA MET A 79 4.58 -2.73 4.91
C MET A 79 4.18 -1.30 5.29
N VAL A 80 2.92 -1.07 5.65
CA VAL A 80 2.47 0.22 6.20
C VAL A 80 3.16 0.51 7.53
N ASN A 81 3.28 -0.49 8.41
CA ASN A 81 4.02 -0.34 9.67
C ASN A 81 5.49 -0.01 9.43
N GLU A 82 6.13 -0.72 8.52
CA GLU A 82 7.55 -0.49 8.18
C GLU A 82 7.76 0.92 7.62
N ALA A 83 6.82 1.41 6.81
CA ALA A 83 6.85 2.79 6.32
C ALA A 83 6.70 3.83 7.44
N LEU A 84 5.88 3.57 8.46
CA LEU A 84 5.72 4.45 9.62
C LEU A 84 6.97 4.45 10.51
N GLU A 85 7.61 3.30 10.72
CA GLU A 85 8.87 3.23 11.46
C GLU A 85 10.00 3.94 10.69
N ALA A 86 10.11 3.73 9.37
CA ALA A 86 11.04 4.46 8.54
C ALA A 86 10.82 5.98 8.61
N ALA A 87 9.55 6.43 8.67
CA ALA A 87 9.21 7.83 8.81
C ALA A 87 9.74 8.46 10.11
N LYS A 88 9.72 7.71 11.22
CA LYS A 88 10.29 8.17 12.50
C LYS A 88 11.81 8.34 12.41
N LEU A 89 12.49 7.39 11.80
CA LEU A 89 13.94 7.44 11.62
C LEU A 89 14.36 8.59 10.72
N LEU A 90 13.69 8.77 9.57
CA LEU A 90 13.98 9.85 8.62
C LEU A 90 13.70 11.24 9.19
N SER A 91 12.65 11.37 10.02
CA SER A 91 12.35 12.63 10.68
C SER A 91 13.48 13.10 11.61
N ALA A 92 14.18 12.17 12.26
CA ALA A 92 15.36 12.49 13.07
C ALA A 92 16.52 13.04 12.22
N GLU A 93 16.52 12.75 10.92
CA GLU A 93 17.48 13.28 9.93
C GLU A 93 16.95 14.53 9.19
N GLY A 94 15.76 15.02 9.57
CA GLY A 94 15.15 16.21 8.97
C GLY A 94 14.40 15.93 7.66
N ILE A 95 14.12 14.68 7.34
CA ILE A 95 13.35 14.26 6.15
C ILE A 95 11.92 13.92 6.57
N GLU A 96 10.93 14.67 6.09
CA GLU A 96 9.53 14.50 6.43
C GLU A 96 8.77 13.80 5.32
N ILE A 97 8.49 12.51 5.51
CA ILE A 97 7.75 11.70 4.53
C ILE A 97 6.25 11.64 4.87
N SER A 98 5.40 11.70 3.85
CA SER A 98 3.99 11.31 3.95
C SER A 98 3.90 9.79 3.88
N VAL A 99 3.10 9.16 4.76
CA VAL A 99 2.81 7.74 4.70
C VAL A 99 1.34 7.55 4.40
N ILE A 100 1.05 6.93 3.28
CA ILE A 100 -0.29 6.70 2.75
C ILE A 100 -0.54 5.19 2.70
N ASN A 101 -1.52 4.74 3.48
CA ASN A 101 -2.01 3.37 3.45
C ASN A 101 -2.97 3.19 2.27
N VAL A 102 -2.56 2.45 1.26
CA VAL A 102 -3.36 2.10 0.09
C VAL A 102 -3.93 0.70 0.31
N HIS A 103 -4.89 0.58 1.22
CA HIS A 103 -5.52 -0.70 1.53
C HIS A 103 -6.36 -1.28 0.38
N THR A 104 -6.83 -0.45 -0.54
CA THR A 104 -7.50 -0.90 -1.77
C THR A 104 -6.62 -0.63 -2.97
N ILE A 105 -6.07 -1.71 -3.55
CA ILE A 105 -5.19 -1.63 -4.72
C ILE A 105 -5.99 -1.47 -6.01
N LYS A 106 -7.20 -2.04 -6.04
CA LYS A 106 -8.13 -1.94 -7.17
C LYS A 106 -9.58 -1.93 -6.65
N PRO A 107 -10.37 -0.87 -6.97
CA PRO A 107 -9.92 0.38 -7.59
C PRO A 107 -8.99 1.17 -6.67
N ILE A 108 -7.96 1.79 -7.24
CA ILE A 108 -7.03 2.63 -6.46
C ILE A 108 -7.59 4.05 -6.27
N ASP A 109 -7.28 4.70 -5.16
CA ASP A 109 -7.58 6.11 -4.93
C ASP A 109 -6.67 7.02 -5.76
N ALA A 110 -7.05 7.21 -7.02
CA ALA A 110 -6.27 8.00 -7.98
C ALA A 110 -6.15 9.48 -7.57
N ALA A 111 -7.13 10.01 -6.84
CA ALA A 111 -7.11 11.39 -6.36
C ALA A 111 -6.03 11.58 -5.30
N CYS A 112 -6.04 10.73 -4.27
CA CYS A 112 -5.03 10.74 -3.21
C CYS A 112 -3.61 10.50 -3.76
N VAL A 113 -3.46 9.50 -4.65
CA VAL A 113 -2.16 9.22 -5.29
C VAL A 113 -1.62 10.44 -6.04
N THR A 114 -2.48 11.09 -6.83
CA THR A 114 -2.08 12.28 -7.62
C THR A 114 -1.72 13.45 -6.72
N GLU A 115 -2.53 13.73 -5.70
CA GLU A 115 -2.32 14.81 -4.75
C GLU A 115 -0.96 14.71 -4.05
N TYR A 116 -0.67 13.56 -3.44
CA TYR A 116 0.57 13.38 -2.69
C TYR A 116 1.80 13.28 -3.58
N ALA A 117 1.68 12.74 -4.78
CA ALA A 117 2.75 12.75 -5.75
C ALA A 117 3.11 14.17 -6.22
N GLN A 118 2.12 15.03 -6.43
CA GLN A 118 2.33 16.45 -6.75
C GLN A 118 2.91 17.24 -5.57
N LYS A 119 2.40 16.99 -4.36
CA LYS A 119 2.84 17.65 -3.13
C LYS A 119 4.33 17.41 -2.85
N CYS A 120 4.77 16.15 -2.97
CA CYS A 120 6.12 15.75 -2.56
C CYS A 120 7.13 15.73 -3.71
N GLY A 121 6.70 15.52 -4.95
CA GLY A 121 7.59 15.42 -6.13
C GLY A 121 8.48 14.17 -6.15
N ASN A 122 8.53 13.41 -5.04
CA ASN A 122 9.22 12.13 -4.90
C ASN A 122 8.22 11.09 -4.40
N VAL A 123 8.17 9.95 -5.05
CA VAL A 123 7.22 8.86 -4.76
C VAL A 123 7.97 7.57 -4.53
N VAL A 124 7.62 6.88 -3.46
CA VAL A 124 8.07 5.52 -3.15
C VAL A 124 6.85 4.65 -2.92
N THR A 125 6.82 3.45 -3.50
CA THR A 125 5.82 2.43 -3.16
C THR A 125 6.48 1.30 -2.39
N VAL A 126 5.78 0.75 -1.40
CA VAL A 126 6.32 -0.30 -0.52
C VAL A 126 5.29 -1.41 -0.39
N GLU A 127 5.68 -2.62 -0.79
CA GLU A 127 4.79 -3.78 -0.82
C GLU A 127 5.53 -5.08 -0.53
N GLU A 128 4.93 -5.97 0.25
CA GLU A 128 5.40 -7.36 0.41
C GLU A 128 4.90 -8.20 -0.76
N HIS A 129 5.40 -7.88 -1.95
CA HIS A 129 4.96 -8.46 -3.22
C HIS A 129 6.03 -8.20 -4.27
N SER A 130 5.98 -8.91 -5.39
CA SER A 130 6.79 -8.58 -6.57
C SER A 130 6.58 -7.11 -6.96
N VAL A 131 7.65 -6.41 -7.31
CA VAL A 131 7.56 -5.04 -7.86
C VAL A 131 6.87 -4.99 -9.23
N ILE A 132 6.58 -6.17 -9.81
CA ILE A 132 5.89 -6.33 -11.08
C ILE A 132 4.41 -6.64 -10.81
N GLY A 133 3.50 -5.82 -11.32
CA GLY A 133 2.07 -6.03 -11.27
C GLY A 133 1.36 -5.62 -9.98
N GLY A 134 2.10 -5.30 -8.90
CA GLY A 134 1.55 -4.98 -7.58
C GLY A 134 1.09 -3.53 -7.39
N LEU A 135 1.25 -3.05 -6.15
CA LEU A 135 0.93 -1.67 -5.76
C LEU A 135 1.74 -0.64 -6.57
N GLY A 136 3.05 -0.91 -6.75
CA GLY A 136 3.92 0.00 -7.48
C GLY A 136 3.43 0.29 -8.90
N ASP A 137 2.96 -0.74 -9.61
CA ASP A 137 2.40 -0.56 -10.95
C ASP A 137 1.04 0.15 -10.91
N ALA A 138 0.20 -0.14 -9.91
CA ALA A 138 -1.08 0.55 -9.76
C ALA A 138 -0.90 2.07 -9.54
N VAL A 139 0.09 2.46 -8.73
CA VAL A 139 0.44 3.87 -8.51
C VAL A 139 1.04 4.49 -9.77
N ALA A 140 1.97 3.79 -10.44
CA ALA A 140 2.59 4.27 -11.67
C ALA A 140 1.56 4.51 -12.78
N ASP A 141 0.57 3.61 -12.95
CA ASP A 141 -0.53 3.77 -13.92
C ASP A 141 -1.33 5.05 -13.70
N VAL A 142 -1.55 5.43 -12.43
CA VAL A 142 -2.25 6.69 -12.08
C VAL A 142 -1.42 7.91 -12.46
N LEU A 143 -0.11 7.86 -12.22
CA LEU A 143 0.78 9.01 -12.37
C LEU A 143 1.24 9.23 -13.81
N MET A 144 1.26 8.19 -14.63
CA MET A 144 1.77 8.22 -16.00
C MET A 144 1.05 9.30 -16.83
N GLY A 145 1.83 10.23 -17.37
CA GLY A 145 1.32 11.35 -18.18
C GLY A 145 0.59 12.45 -17.40
N LYS A 146 0.47 12.34 -16.07
CA LYS A 146 -0.24 13.32 -15.23
C LYS A 146 0.67 14.07 -14.26
N VAL A 147 1.66 13.37 -13.69
CA VAL A 147 2.55 13.94 -12.67
C VAL A 147 4.00 13.64 -13.04
N CYS A 148 4.83 14.70 -13.05
CA CYS A 148 6.28 14.54 -13.18
C CYS A 148 6.87 14.39 -11.77
N CYS A 149 7.32 13.21 -11.42
CA CYS A 149 7.93 12.92 -10.11
C CYS A 149 9.07 11.90 -10.25
N LYS A 150 9.96 11.87 -9.26
CA LYS A 150 10.87 10.73 -9.11
C LYS A 150 10.08 9.57 -8.52
N PHE A 151 10.24 8.37 -9.05
CA PHE A 151 9.46 7.21 -8.67
C PHE A 151 10.35 6.00 -8.38
N ARG A 152 10.13 5.32 -7.25
CA ARG A 152 10.83 4.09 -6.88
C ARG A 152 9.86 3.10 -6.27
N LYS A 153 10.00 1.83 -6.63
CA LYS A 153 9.31 0.69 -6.01
C LYS A 153 10.24 0.00 -5.03
N ILE A 154 9.70 -0.40 -3.88
CA ILE A 154 10.34 -1.28 -2.89
C ILE A 154 9.44 -2.51 -2.75
N GLY A 155 10.02 -3.68 -2.97
CA GLY A 155 9.35 -4.97 -2.94
C GLY A 155 10.31 -6.05 -3.45
N VAL A 156 9.80 -7.21 -3.78
CA VAL A 156 10.60 -8.34 -4.28
C VAL A 156 10.96 -8.12 -5.75
N ASN A 157 12.25 -8.06 -6.05
CA ASN A 157 12.80 -7.79 -7.39
C ASN A 157 12.93 -9.07 -8.22
N ASP A 158 11.84 -9.47 -8.89
CA ASP A 158 11.79 -10.59 -9.87
C ASP A 158 12.64 -11.82 -9.47
N GLN A 159 12.42 -12.28 -8.25
CA GLN A 159 13.11 -13.44 -7.69
C GLN A 159 12.14 -14.26 -6.84
N PHE A 160 12.42 -15.55 -6.68
CA PHE A 160 11.64 -16.41 -5.82
C PHE A 160 11.79 -16.03 -4.36
N GLY A 161 10.69 -16.20 -3.59
CA GLY A 161 10.74 -16.06 -2.15
C GLY A 161 11.75 -17.04 -1.52
N GLN A 162 12.36 -16.61 -0.43
CA GLN A 162 13.31 -17.41 0.34
C GLN A 162 12.65 -17.96 1.60
N SER A 163 13.18 -19.10 2.08
CA SER A 163 12.79 -19.65 3.38
C SER A 163 13.63 -19.00 4.49
N GLY A 164 12.96 -18.52 5.54
CA GLY A 164 13.61 -17.88 6.68
C GLY A 164 12.61 -17.53 7.76
N LYS A 165 13.11 -16.93 8.85
CA LYS A 165 12.22 -16.26 9.80
C LYS A 165 11.64 -15.03 9.11
N ALA A 166 10.37 -14.73 9.38
CA ALA A 166 9.67 -13.66 8.66
C ALA A 166 10.37 -12.30 8.76
N ALA A 167 10.94 -11.96 9.93
CA ALA A 167 11.70 -10.72 10.13
C ALA A 167 13.05 -10.66 9.37
N ASP A 168 13.57 -11.82 8.93
CA ASP A 168 14.86 -11.90 8.24
C ASP A 168 14.68 -11.90 6.70
N VAL A 169 13.43 -12.06 6.20
CA VAL A 169 13.11 -12.16 4.77
C VAL A 169 12.20 -11.03 4.29
N LEU A 170 11.81 -10.12 5.17
CA LEU A 170 11.16 -8.85 4.85
C LEU A 170 12.22 -7.81 4.52
#